data_06c0bf6a041faa95bf6642b595669264
#
_entry.id   06c0bf6a041faa95bf6642b595669264
#
_cell.length_a   1.000
_cell.length_b   1.000
_cell.length_c   1.000
_cell.angle_alpha   90.00
_cell.angle_beta   90.00
_cell.angle_gamma   90.00
#
_symmetry.space_group_name_H-M   'P 1'
#
loop_
_entity.id
_entity.type
_entity.pdbx_description
1 polymer ?
#
loop_
_entity_poly.entity_id
_entity_poly.type
_entity_poly.pdbx_seq_one_letter_code
_entity_poly.pdbx_strand_id
1 'polypeptide(L)'
;RIRQYASQGGRILISGSYTGSDMQTEEEQAFLSDILKLSYEPTGSTVITRDINPEDSTVTERESIVYTSPNVTGLGLQFSYYNELNAQHYAATHPEILKPVGNYAFTAMQYDTGTSAAVAYKSTTYRSFVMGFPLECIIDESTRTSVLLGILKFLTD
;
A
#
# COMPACT_ATOMS: atom_id res chain seq x y z
N ARG A 1 17.09 11.55 -9.62
CA ARG A 1 17.81 11.16 -8.38
C ARG A 1 17.38 9.77 -7.90
N ILE A 2 16.08 9.47 -7.71
CA ILE A 2 15.62 8.15 -7.25
C ILE A 2 16.01 7.03 -8.22
N ARG A 3 15.90 7.22 -9.54
CA ARG A 3 16.37 6.26 -10.55
C ARG A 3 17.85 5.90 -10.38
N GLN A 4 18.69 6.90 -10.12
CA GLN A 4 20.12 6.69 -9.85
C GLN A 4 20.34 5.95 -8.53
N TYR A 5 19.62 6.32 -7.48
CA TYR A 5 19.69 5.62 -6.19
C TYR A 5 19.31 4.14 -6.31
N ALA A 6 18.21 3.85 -7.03
CA ALA A 6 17.80 2.47 -7.31
C ALA A 6 18.90 1.69 -8.05
N SER A 7 19.48 2.26 -9.14
CA SER A 7 20.52 1.60 -9.91
C SER A 7 21.81 1.32 -9.11
N GLN A 8 22.03 2.04 -8.03
CA GLN A 8 23.17 1.86 -7.11
C GLN A 8 22.85 0.91 -5.93
N GLY A 9 21.77 0.18 -5.99
CA GLY A 9 21.40 -0.77 -4.94
C GLY A 9 20.51 -0.19 -3.85
N GLY A 10 19.81 0.91 -4.14
CA GLY A 10 18.96 1.61 -3.18
C GLY A 10 17.83 0.76 -2.59
N ARG A 11 17.36 1.18 -1.44
CA ARG A 11 16.21 0.60 -0.73
C ARG A 11 15.14 1.66 -0.59
N ILE A 12 13.98 1.43 -1.21
CA ILE A 12 12.95 2.46 -1.38
C ILE A 12 11.70 2.05 -0.61
N LEU A 13 11.28 2.86 0.36
CA LEU A 13 9.97 2.79 0.98
C LEU A 13 9.20 4.06 0.63
N ILE A 14 7.99 3.89 0.09
CA ILE A 14 7.03 4.96 -0.13
C ILE A 14 5.73 4.55 0.57
N SER A 15 5.18 5.46 1.35
CA SER A 15 3.93 5.28 2.04
C SER A 15 3.14 6.59 1.94
N GLY A 16 1.93 6.52 1.44
CA GLY A 16 1.09 7.70 1.28
C GLY A 16 -0.09 7.48 0.37
N SER A 17 -1.03 8.42 0.40
CA SER A 17 -2.08 8.56 -0.59
C SER A 17 -1.55 9.32 -1.81
N TYR A 18 -2.24 9.19 -2.93
CA TYR A 18 -1.93 9.91 -4.19
C TYR A 18 -0.58 9.57 -4.84
N THR A 19 0.09 8.49 -4.42
CA THR A 19 1.37 8.07 -5.00
C THR A 19 1.22 7.69 -6.48
N GLY A 20 0.09 7.08 -6.85
CA GLY A 20 -0.20 6.69 -8.22
C GLY A 20 -1.02 7.72 -8.98
N SER A 21 -2.05 8.28 -8.34
CA SER A 21 -2.99 9.19 -9.01
C SER A 21 -2.42 10.56 -9.36
N ASP A 22 -1.42 11.05 -8.62
CA ASP A 22 -0.76 12.32 -8.91
C ASP A 22 0.30 12.20 -10.03
N MET A 23 0.73 10.98 -10.37
CA MET A 23 1.72 10.74 -11.42
C MET A 23 1.05 10.59 -12.79
N GLN A 24 0.81 11.70 -13.50
CA GLN A 24 0.00 11.75 -14.72
C GLN A 24 0.80 11.89 -16.03
N THR A 25 2.03 12.40 -15.98
CA THR A 25 2.87 12.55 -17.17
C THR A 25 3.46 11.21 -17.60
N GLU A 26 3.84 11.09 -18.87
CA GLU A 26 4.50 9.89 -19.40
C GLU A 26 5.78 9.53 -18.62
N GLU A 27 6.56 10.54 -18.20
CA GLU A 27 7.78 10.33 -17.41
C GLU A 27 7.48 9.80 -16.02
N GLU A 28 6.42 10.29 -15.37
CA GLU A 28 5.97 9.85 -14.06
C GLU A 28 5.38 8.43 -14.14
N GLN A 29 4.57 8.14 -15.15
CA GLN A 29 4.05 6.79 -15.38
C GLN A 29 5.19 5.78 -15.67
N ALA A 30 6.20 6.18 -16.44
CA ALA A 30 7.42 5.39 -16.65
C ALA A 30 8.24 5.24 -15.36
N PHE A 31 8.18 6.20 -14.44
CA PHE A 31 8.80 6.05 -13.12
C PHE A 31 8.07 5.01 -12.26
N LEU A 32 6.73 5.02 -12.25
CA LEU A 32 5.94 4.00 -11.55
C LEU A 32 6.26 2.59 -12.08
N SER A 33 6.22 2.39 -13.40
CA SER A 33 6.39 1.07 -14.02
C SER A 33 7.83 0.58 -14.00
N ASP A 34 8.81 1.44 -14.27
CA ASP A 34 10.20 1.03 -14.44
C ASP A 34 10.97 0.94 -13.12
N ILE A 35 10.67 1.82 -12.18
CA ILE A 35 11.41 1.94 -10.92
C ILE A 35 10.61 1.39 -9.74
N LEU A 36 9.37 1.82 -9.57
CA LEU A 36 8.54 1.33 -8.45
C LEU A 36 7.91 -0.03 -8.76
N LYS A 37 7.92 -0.43 -10.03
CA LYS A 37 7.38 -1.72 -10.51
C LYS A 37 5.91 -1.91 -10.20
N LEU A 38 5.15 -0.85 -10.36
CA LEU A 38 3.71 -0.83 -10.15
C LEU A 38 2.99 0.00 -11.20
N SER A 39 1.69 -0.21 -11.29
CA SER A 39 0.74 0.67 -11.95
C SER A 39 -0.35 1.07 -10.97
N TYR A 40 -0.89 2.27 -11.15
CA TYR A 40 -2.05 2.74 -10.43
C TYR A 40 -3.33 2.30 -11.16
N GLU A 41 -4.30 1.80 -10.42
CA GLU A 41 -5.63 1.52 -10.95
C GLU A 41 -6.54 2.72 -10.67
N PRO A 42 -6.96 3.47 -11.71
CA PRO A 42 -7.89 4.58 -11.54
C PRO A 42 -9.20 4.09 -10.93
N THR A 43 -9.72 4.88 -10.04
CA THR A 43 -10.85 4.58 -9.18
C THR A 43 -12.15 4.22 -9.89
N GLY A 44 -12.80 3.30 -9.38
CA GLY A 44 -14.13 2.75 -9.49
C GLY A 44 -14.32 1.68 -8.45
N SER A 45 -13.23 1.20 -7.85
CA SER A 45 -13.28 0.20 -6.80
C SER A 45 -13.14 0.86 -5.43
N THR A 46 -14.18 0.78 -4.65
CA THR A 46 -14.19 1.15 -3.25
C THR A 46 -13.26 0.17 -2.49
N VAL A 47 -12.27 0.68 -1.80
CA VAL A 47 -11.44 -0.13 -0.88
C VAL A 47 -12.06 -0.24 0.52
N ILE A 48 -13.18 0.43 0.73
CA ILE A 48 -14.00 0.39 1.95
C ILE A 48 -15.16 -0.56 1.71
N THR A 49 -15.26 -1.59 2.53
CA THR A 49 -16.40 -2.52 2.49
C THR A 49 -17.59 -1.89 3.20
N ARG A 50 -18.72 -1.84 2.52
CA ARG A 50 -20.00 -1.38 3.09
C ARG A 50 -20.90 -2.58 3.28
N ASP A 51 -21.37 -2.78 4.50
CA ASP A 51 -22.45 -3.72 4.79
C ASP A 51 -23.79 -2.97 4.75
N ILE A 52 -24.69 -3.45 3.93
CA ILE A 52 -26.06 -2.95 3.87
C ILE A 52 -26.93 -3.96 4.62
N ASN A 53 -27.58 -3.50 5.69
CA ASN A 53 -28.56 -4.31 6.38
C ASN A 53 -29.81 -4.49 5.48
N PRO A 54 -30.16 -5.74 5.10
CA PRO A 54 -31.29 -5.97 4.19
C PRO A 54 -32.66 -5.63 4.80
N GLU A 55 -32.79 -5.51 6.14
CA GLU A 55 -34.05 -5.26 6.82
C GLU A 55 -34.40 -3.77 6.90
N ASP A 56 -33.42 -2.90 7.06
CA ASP A 56 -33.65 -1.46 7.27
C ASP A 56 -32.85 -0.57 6.30
N SER A 57 -32.09 -1.16 5.39
CA SER A 57 -31.20 -0.46 4.46
C SER A 57 -30.16 0.45 5.12
N THR A 58 -29.87 0.24 6.40
CA THR A 58 -28.76 0.96 7.05
C THR A 58 -27.43 0.51 6.46
N VAL A 59 -26.56 1.49 6.18
CA VAL A 59 -25.23 1.26 5.67
C VAL A 59 -24.25 1.36 6.84
N THR A 60 -23.56 0.27 7.16
CA THR A 60 -22.44 0.29 8.10
C THR A 60 -21.14 0.23 7.31
N GLU A 61 -20.33 1.26 7.42
CA GLU A 61 -18.98 1.22 6.88
C GLU A 61 -18.12 0.32 7.77
N ARG A 62 -17.53 -0.71 7.20
CA ARG A 62 -16.55 -1.51 7.91
C ARG A 62 -15.25 -0.73 8.02
N GLU A 63 -14.51 -1.01 9.09
CA GLU A 63 -13.12 -0.58 9.20
C GLU A 63 -12.34 -1.04 7.96
N SER A 64 -11.45 -0.18 7.49
CA SER A 64 -10.59 -0.51 6.36
C SER A 64 -9.54 -1.51 6.79
N ILE A 65 -9.74 -2.78 6.41
CA ILE A 65 -8.90 -3.90 6.80
C ILE A 65 -7.86 -4.17 5.72
N VAL A 66 -6.63 -4.44 6.15
CA VAL A 66 -5.51 -4.82 5.30
C VAL A 66 -4.87 -6.12 5.79
N TYR A 67 -4.55 -6.99 4.85
CA TYR A 67 -3.81 -8.24 5.07
C TYR A 67 -2.41 -8.12 4.48
N THR A 68 -1.39 -8.46 5.26
CA THR A 68 -0.02 -8.48 4.76
C THR A 68 0.36 -9.86 4.22
N SER A 69 1.20 -9.87 3.18
CA SER A 69 1.80 -11.12 2.70
C SER A 69 2.83 -11.65 3.69
N PRO A 70 2.77 -12.94 4.09
CA PRO A 70 3.78 -13.55 4.94
C PRO A 70 5.20 -13.49 4.35
N ASN A 71 5.31 -13.47 3.02
CA ASN A 71 6.59 -13.38 2.32
C ASN A 71 7.31 -12.03 2.51
N VAL A 72 6.60 -11.01 2.96
CA VAL A 72 7.13 -9.66 3.14
C VAL A 72 7.38 -9.36 4.61
N THR A 73 6.37 -9.56 5.44
CA THR A 73 6.43 -9.24 6.87
C THR A 73 6.82 -10.42 7.75
N GLY A 74 6.77 -11.64 7.21
CA GLY A 74 7.02 -12.87 7.93
C GLY A 74 5.91 -13.31 8.90
N LEU A 75 4.80 -12.59 8.97
CA LEU A 75 3.78 -12.82 9.99
C LEU A 75 2.35 -12.98 9.48
N GLY A 76 2.04 -12.62 8.23
CA GLY A 76 0.65 -12.65 7.73
C GLY A 76 -0.29 -11.82 8.60
N LEU A 77 0.09 -10.57 8.88
CA LEU A 77 -0.65 -9.67 9.76
C LEU A 77 -1.96 -9.23 9.11
N GLN A 78 -2.98 -9.08 9.93
CA GLN A 78 -4.21 -8.37 9.62
C GLN A 78 -4.28 -7.13 10.52
N PHE A 79 -4.66 -6.00 9.94
CA PHE A 79 -4.82 -4.75 10.69
C PHE A 79 -5.84 -3.83 10.05
N SER A 80 -6.29 -2.83 10.80
CA SER A 80 -7.15 -1.74 10.33
C SER A 80 -6.39 -0.43 10.29
N TYR A 81 -6.84 0.49 9.43
CA TYR A 81 -6.32 1.85 9.35
C TYR A 81 -7.46 2.87 9.43
N TYR A 82 -7.15 4.07 9.92
CA TYR A 82 -8.10 5.18 9.96
C TYR A 82 -8.46 5.64 8.54
N ASN A 83 -9.75 5.65 8.20
CA ASN A 83 -10.28 6.09 6.92
C ASN A 83 -11.04 7.42 7.00
N GLU A 84 -11.31 7.92 8.21
CA GLU A 84 -11.95 9.20 8.45
C GLU A 84 -11.06 10.12 9.29
N LEU A 85 -10.85 11.33 8.78
CA LEU A 85 -10.06 12.35 9.45
C LEU A 85 -10.83 12.93 10.65
N ASN A 86 -10.14 13.06 11.78
CA ASN A 86 -10.66 13.78 12.95
C ASN A 86 -9.54 14.59 13.65
N ALA A 87 -9.87 15.20 14.78
CA ALA A 87 -8.94 16.06 15.52
C ALA A 87 -7.78 15.30 16.20
N GLN A 88 -7.89 13.98 16.36
CA GLN A 88 -6.94 13.16 17.11
C GLN A 88 -5.97 12.38 16.23
N HIS A 89 -6.33 12.09 14.98
CA HIS A 89 -5.50 11.27 14.09
C HIS A 89 -5.62 11.66 12.63
N TYR A 90 -4.58 11.36 11.89
CA TYR A 90 -4.56 11.41 10.44
C TYR A 90 -5.26 10.18 9.86
N ALA A 91 -5.80 10.28 8.64
CA ALA A 91 -6.52 9.19 8.01
C ALA A 91 -6.21 9.05 6.52
N ALA A 92 -6.28 7.82 6.02
CA ALA A 92 -6.21 7.52 4.60
C ALA A 92 -7.61 7.65 3.97
N THR A 93 -8.02 8.87 3.67
CA THR A 93 -9.33 9.14 3.05
C THR A 93 -9.40 8.73 1.59
N HIS A 94 -8.25 8.59 0.93
CA HIS A 94 -8.12 8.19 -0.48
C HIS A 94 -7.03 7.11 -0.63
N PRO A 95 -7.28 5.90 -0.11
CA PRO A 95 -6.37 4.79 -0.32
C PRO A 95 -6.37 4.38 -1.80
N GLU A 96 -5.21 3.99 -2.32
CA GLU A 96 -5.01 3.66 -3.72
C GLU A 96 -4.82 2.16 -3.95
N ILE A 97 -5.30 1.68 -5.09
CA ILE A 97 -5.03 0.33 -5.58
C ILE A 97 -3.80 0.38 -6.46
N LEU A 98 -2.76 -0.33 -6.04
CA LEU A 98 -1.48 -0.42 -6.72
C LEU A 98 -1.27 -1.85 -7.23
N LYS A 99 -1.05 -2.02 -8.54
CA LYS A 99 -0.83 -3.34 -9.13
C LYS A 99 0.65 -3.59 -9.42
N PRO A 100 1.19 -4.78 -9.12
CA PRO A 100 2.57 -5.11 -9.48
C PRO A 100 2.74 -5.19 -11.01
N VAL A 101 3.87 -4.68 -11.51
CA VAL A 101 4.24 -4.67 -12.92
C VAL A 101 5.59 -5.36 -13.13
N GLY A 102 5.62 -6.30 -14.06
CA GLY A 102 6.83 -7.04 -14.44
C GLY A 102 7.19 -8.16 -13.46
N ASN A 103 8.32 -8.79 -13.75
CA ASN A 103 8.85 -9.88 -12.94
C ASN A 103 9.41 -9.37 -11.60
N TYR A 104 9.31 -10.20 -10.56
CA TYR A 104 9.81 -9.91 -9.21
C TYR A 104 9.06 -8.81 -8.44
N ALA A 105 8.01 -8.22 -9.03
CA ALA A 105 7.06 -7.41 -8.31
C ALA A 105 5.86 -8.26 -7.87
N PHE A 106 5.35 -8.02 -6.69
CA PHE A 106 4.21 -8.76 -6.15
C PHE A 106 3.38 -7.91 -5.19
N THR A 107 2.12 -8.32 -5.03
CA THR A 107 1.24 -7.72 -4.03
C THR A 107 1.73 -8.07 -2.63
N ALA A 108 2.13 -7.05 -1.88
CA ALA A 108 2.67 -7.17 -0.53
C ALA A 108 1.59 -7.03 0.56
N MET A 109 0.55 -6.29 0.26
CA MET A 109 -0.63 -6.11 1.11
C MET A 109 -1.89 -6.11 0.26
N GLN A 110 -3.00 -6.58 0.82
CA GLN A 110 -4.31 -6.56 0.17
C GLN A 110 -5.33 -5.88 1.08
N TYR A 111 -6.20 -5.08 0.47
CA TYR A 111 -7.41 -4.61 1.14
C TYR A 111 -8.40 -5.77 1.34
N ASP A 112 -9.38 -5.57 2.22
CA ASP A 112 -10.44 -6.55 2.48
C ASP A 112 -11.24 -6.92 1.21
N THR A 113 -11.31 -6.01 0.25
CA THR A 113 -11.89 -6.24 -1.08
C THR A 113 -11.10 -7.21 -1.97
N GLY A 114 -9.90 -7.64 -1.54
CA GLY A 114 -8.98 -8.48 -2.33
C GLY A 114 -8.08 -7.71 -3.30
N THR A 115 -8.24 -6.39 -3.40
CA THR A 115 -7.41 -5.54 -4.26
C THR A 115 -6.05 -5.24 -3.62
N SER A 116 -5.04 -4.95 -4.44
CA SER A 116 -3.67 -4.73 -3.96
C SER A 116 -3.51 -3.37 -3.28
N ALA A 117 -3.12 -3.38 -2.01
CA ALA A 117 -2.90 -2.20 -1.17
C ALA A 117 -1.43 -1.77 -1.12
N ALA A 118 -0.51 -2.67 -1.43
CA ALA A 118 0.91 -2.38 -1.52
C ALA A 118 1.61 -3.31 -2.50
N VAL A 119 2.63 -2.77 -3.15
CA VAL A 119 3.49 -3.51 -4.07
C VAL A 119 4.91 -3.55 -3.52
N ALA A 120 5.49 -4.74 -3.51
CA ALA A 120 6.90 -4.95 -3.20
C ALA A 120 7.64 -5.48 -4.43
N TYR A 121 8.88 -5.06 -4.58
CA TYR A 121 9.80 -5.50 -5.61
C TYR A 121 11.14 -5.90 -5.02
N LYS A 122 11.64 -7.06 -5.42
CA LYS A 122 12.95 -7.58 -4.97
C LYS A 122 13.75 -8.09 -6.16
N SER A 123 14.81 -7.38 -6.49
CA SER A 123 15.79 -7.82 -7.50
C SER A 123 17.18 -7.98 -6.88
N THR A 124 18.12 -8.39 -7.71
CA THR A 124 19.54 -8.42 -7.33
C THR A 124 20.16 -7.03 -7.16
N THR A 125 19.55 -6.00 -7.77
CA THR A 125 20.07 -4.64 -7.75
C THR A 125 19.45 -3.81 -6.64
N TYR A 126 18.13 -3.68 -6.61
CA TYR A 126 17.44 -2.84 -5.62
C TYR A 126 16.14 -3.48 -5.13
N ARG A 127 15.57 -2.89 -4.09
CA ARG A 127 14.25 -3.27 -3.58
C ARG A 127 13.39 -2.05 -3.37
N SER A 128 12.10 -2.20 -3.58
CA SER A 128 11.10 -1.20 -3.25
C SER A 128 9.91 -1.79 -2.53
N PHE A 129 9.29 -0.97 -1.71
CA PHE A 129 8.03 -1.25 -1.07
C PHE A 129 7.18 0.02 -1.14
N VAL A 130 6.03 -0.06 -1.78
CA VAL A 130 5.14 1.08 -2.00
C VAL A 130 3.76 0.75 -1.49
N MET A 131 3.24 1.58 -0.58
CA MET A 131 1.92 1.47 0.02
C MET A 131 0.98 2.50 -0.62
N GLY A 132 -0.23 2.09 -0.93
CA GLY A 132 -1.31 2.96 -1.42
C GLY A 132 -2.07 3.71 -0.32
N PHE A 133 -1.57 3.68 0.91
CA PHE A 133 -2.09 4.42 2.06
C PHE A 133 -0.95 4.76 3.02
N PRO A 134 -1.10 5.81 3.86
CA PRO A 134 -0.08 6.21 4.81
C PRO A 134 0.11 5.20 5.94
N LEU A 135 1.34 4.83 6.23
CA LEU A 135 1.70 3.89 7.30
C LEU A 135 1.22 4.36 8.68
N GLU A 136 1.28 5.67 8.92
CA GLU A 136 0.84 6.33 10.15
C GLU A 136 -0.65 6.20 10.42
N CYS A 137 -1.45 5.84 9.39
CA CYS A 137 -2.88 5.61 9.55
C CYS A 137 -3.22 4.25 10.17
N ILE A 138 -2.28 3.32 10.30
CA ILE A 138 -2.50 2.04 10.99
C ILE A 138 -2.89 2.31 12.44
N ILE A 139 -4.05 1.79 12.86
CA ILE A 139 -4.69 2.15 14.13
C ILE A 139 -3.85 1.70 15.33
N ASP A 140 -3.48 0.42 15.38
CA ASP A 140 -2.72 -0.12 16.49
C ASP A 140 -1.22 0.19 16.36
N GLU A 141 -0.64 0.85 17.35
CA GLU A 141 0.75 1.27 17.35
C GLU A 141 1.73 0.09 17.33
N SER A 142 1.43 -0.99 18.04
CA SER A 142 2.27 -2.18 18.08
C SER A 142 2.29 -2.88 16.72
N THR A 143 1.15 -2.95 16.07
CA THR A 143 0.99 -3.47 14.71
C THR A 143 1.69 -2.58 13.70
N ARG A 144 1.55 -1.25 13.79
CA ARG A 144 2.26 -0.29 12.94
C ARG A 144 3.78 -0.48 13.04
N THR A 145 4.30 -0.64 14.25
CA THR A 145 5.71 -0.93 14.50
C THR A 145 6.12 -2.26 13.86
N SER A 146 5.34 -3.31 14.06
CA SER A 146 5.62 -4.64 13.50
C SER A 146 5.62 -4.63 11.96
N VAL A 147 4.66 -3.93 11.35
CA VAL A 147 4.59 -3.74 9.89
C VAL A 147 5.83 -3.01 9.39
N LEU A 148 6.21 -1.89 10.02
CA LEU A 148 7.41 -1.14 9.63
C LEU A 148 8.68 -1.99 9.74
N LEU A 149 8.86 -2.72 10.84
CA LEU A 149 10.01 -3.60 11.02
C LEU A 149 10.05 -4.71 9.97
N GLY A 150 8.90 -5.31 9.63
CA GLY A 150 8.80 -6.30 8.57
C GLY A 150 9.19 -5.74 7.20
N ILE A 151 8.74 -4.52 6.88
CA ILE A 151 9.12 -3.82 5.64
C ILE A 151 10.63 -3.53 5.61
N LEU A 152 11.19 -3.00 6.69
CA LEU A 152 12.62 -2.71 6.79
C LEU A 152 13.45 -3.98 6.63
N LYS A 153 13.05 -5.08 7.26
CA LYS A 153 13.70 -6.37 7.10
C LYS A 153 13.63 -6.84 5.63
N PHE A 154 12.48 -6.77 4.99
CA PHE A 154 12.34 -7.09 3.56
C PHE A 154 13.29 -6.26 2.69
N LEU A 155 13.44 -4.98 3.00
CA LEU A 155 14.31 -4.09 2.22
C LEU A 155 15.80 -4.36 2.43
N THR A 156 16.23 -4.85 3.60
CA THR A 156 17.65 -4.98 3.96
C THR A 156 18.22 -6.39 3.83
N ASP A 157 17.42 -7.44 3.97
CA ASP A 157 17.82 -8.85 3.83
C ASP A 157 17.97 -9.29 2.37
#